data_6f7bfd475e85340796e565ae274984d5
#
_entry.id   6f7bfd475e85340796e565ae274984d5
#
_cell.length_a   1.000
_cell.length_b   1.000
_cell.length_c   1.000
_cell.angle_alpha   90.00
_cell.angle_beta   90.00
_cell.angle_gamma   90.00
#
_symmetry.space_group_name_H-M   'P 1'
#
loop_
_entity.id
_entity.type
_entity.pdbx_description
1 polymer ?
#
loop_
_entity_poly.entity_id
_entity_poly.type
_entity_poly.pdbx_seq_one_letter_code
_entity_poly.pdbx_strand_id
1 'polypeptide(L)'
;MADIESGMKICDPACGVGKFLLEPILHNLNHLYTIETDEHGAERLVPKITLVGYDKGFDKDEQKTIILAKANMLIYMSELIREHPNLTQQFAQLFNSTFTLQTNSILGTLAKPVTEEYDLILTNPPYVMSGSSNLKEEISKDDELKKYFSISAMGIEGLFMEWIVRALKPGKKAFIVVPDGIMNRSNDKKLRDFILGQCDIDAVISLPLNTFFTTNKKTYILALTKKIPLNVGGIPTLPKQISPVFTYLCSEIGETRDVYRFDIEQNDLEAASDLFNMFKGAKIKFRTDDPRCKIISIDKFYTSAHWAVDRWWTREEKIQLGVEDDVETITLSGLATLISDVSSSLMEYREPLYELEKKKTIISRQMVNIIDPAVFRLSSSGIGLNRVKLNALN
;
A
#
# COMPACT_ATOMS: atom_id res chain seq x y z
N MET A 1 1.30 -8.30 -14.18
CA MET A 1 0.05 -7.56 -13.85
C MET A 1 -0.06 -6.25 -14.60
N ALA A 2 0.93 -5.37 -14.52
CA ALA A 2 0.99 -4.14 -15.31
C ALA A 2 1.66 -4.43 -16.66
N ASP A 3 0.95 -4.19 -17.76
CA ASP A 3 1.49 -4.36 -19.11
C ASP A 3 2.13 -3.02 -19.49
N ILE A 4 3.46 -3.02 -19.72
CA ILE A 4 4.21 -1.82 -20.10
C ILE A 4 4.43 -1.85 -21.61
N GLU A 5 3.95 -0.81 -22.29
CA GLU A 5 3.99 -0.68 -23.74
C GLU A 5 4.74 0.61 -24.14
N SER A 6 5.27 0.61 -25.36
CA SER A 6 5.88 1.79 -25.96
C SER A 6 4.89 2.97 -26.01
N GLY A 7 5.36 4.16 -25.76
CA GLY A 7 4.58 5.40 -25.72
C GLY A 7 3.96 5.71 -24.35
N MET A 8 4.01 4.80 -23.40
CA MET A 8 3.44 5.04 -22.07
C MET A 8 4.23 6.09 -21.27
N LYS A 9 3.48 6.92 -20.53
CA LYS A 9 4.00 7.78 -19.46
C LYS A 9 3.65 7.15 -18.12
N ILE A 10 4.68 6.72 -17.39
CA ILE A 10 4.56 5.95 -16.13
C ILE A 10 5.01 6.82 -14.98
N CYS A 11 4.22 6.87 -13.90
CA CYS A 11 4.50 7.72 -12.75
C CYS A 11 4.55 6.94 -11.44
N ASP A 12 5.49 7.34 -10.58
CA ASP A 12 5.46 7.10 -9.14
C ASP A 12 5.49 8.44 -8.40
N PRO A 13 4.38 8.89 -7.81
CA PRO A 13 4.30 10.16 -7.10
C PRO A 13 5.01 10.18 -5.74
N ALA A 14 5.53 9.05 -5.28
CA ALA A 14 6.27 8.89 -4.03
C ALA A 14 7.42 7.87 -4.23
N CYS A 15 8.27 8.15 -5.21
CA CYS A 15 9.15 7.14 -5.82
C CYS A 15 10.27 6.62 -4.89
N GLY A 16 10.59 7.32 -3.81
CA GLY A 16 11.67 6.92 -2.95
C GLY A 16 12.96 6.68 -3.75
N VAL A 17 13.51 5.49 -3.63
CA VAL A 17 14.70 5.06 -4.37
C VAL A 17 14.43 4.56 -5.80
N GLY A 18 13.20 4.73 -6.31
CA GLY A 18 12.83 4.47 -7.70
C GLY A 18 12.47 3.02 -8.04
N LYS A 19 12.44 2.09 -7.10
CA LYS A 19 12.25 0.66 -7.39
C LYS A 19 10.96 0.36 -8.15
N PHE A 20 9.82 0.98 -7.77
CA PHE A 20 8.53 0.77 -8.44
C PHE A 20 8.50 1.20 -9.92
N LEU A 21 9.41 2.08 -10.33
CA LEU A 21 9.59 2.47 -11.73
C LEU A 21 10.62 1.60 -12.47
N LEU A 22 11.66 1.15 -11.77
CA LEU A 22 12.81 0.50 -12.40
C LEU A 22 12.65 -1.01 -12.52
N GLU A 23 12.17 -1.70 -11.48
CA GLU A 23 11.97 -3.16 -11.52
C GLU A 23 11.07 -3.62 -12.67
N PRO A 24 9.91 -2.98 -12.93
CA PRO A 24 9.02 -3.45 -13.99
C PRO A 24 9.58 -3.34 -15.41
N ILE A 25 10.60 -2.49 -15.62
CA ILE A 25 11.21 -2.31 -16.95
C ILE A 25 12.45 -3.19 -17.18
N LEU A 26 13.00 -3.80 -16.12
CA LEU A 26 14.28 -4.51 -16.17
C LEU A 26 14.32 -5.60 -17.27
N HIS A 27 13.28 -6.43 -17.35
CA HIS A 27 13.22 -7.52 -18.32
C HIS A 27 13.04 -7.08 -19.78
N ASN A 28 12.63 -5.82 -20.00
CA ASN A 28 12.36 -5.26 -21.32
C ASN A 28 13.22 -4.04 -21.64
N LEU A 29 14.31 -3.84 -20.92
CA LEU A 29 15.10 -2.62 -20.97
C LEU A 29 15.53 -2.28 -22.41
N ASN A 30 16.07 -3.23 -23.15
CA ASN A 30 16.55 -3.03 -24.53
C ASN A 30 15.44 -2.75 -25.56
N HIS A 31 14.19 -3.11 -25.24
CA HIS A 31 13.05 -2.73 -26.07
C HIS A 31 12.50 -1.33 -25.73
N LEU A 32 12.64 -0.93 -24.48
CA LEU A 32 12.09 0.32 -23.96
C LEU A 32 13.06 1.49 -24.10
N TYR A 33 14.36 1.20 -24.22
CA TYR A 33 15.45 2.16 -24.41
C TYR A 33 16.31 1.71 -25.58
N THR A 34 16.00 2.19 -26.78
CA THR A 34 16.72 1.81 -28.00
C THR A 34 17.82 2.80 -28.34
N ILE A 35 18.86 2.31 -29.00
CA ILE A 35 19.89 3.15 -29.60
C ILE A 35 19.64 3.20 -31.09
N GLU A 36 19.46 4.39 -31.61
CA GLU A 36 19.26 4.64 -33.05
C GLU A 36 20.50 5.33 -33.61
N THR A 37 20.92 4.90 -34.78
CA THR A 37 22.07 5.51 -35.50
C THR A 37 21.51 6.33 -36.66
N ASP A 38 21.95 7.58 -36.79
CA ASP A 38 21.57 8.45 -37.89
C ASP A 38 22.35 8.15 -39.18
N GLU A 39 22.03 8.86 -40.26
CA GLU A 39 22.68 8.74 -41.58
C GLU A 39 24.18 9.05 -41.55
N HIS A 40 24.66 9.77 -40.52
CA HIS A 40 26.07 10.15 -40.33
C HIS A 40 26.80 9.24 -39.35
N GLY A 41 26.15 8.16 -38.86
CA GLY A 41 26.73 7.20 -37.91
C GLY A 41 26.73 7.69 -36.47
N ALA A 42 26.04 8.79 -36.16
CA ALA A 42 25.91 9.24 -34.76
C ALA A 42 24.82 8.48 -34.02
N GLU A 43 25.16 7.90 -32.88
CA GLU A 43 24.22 7.19 -32.02
C GLU A 43 23.39 8.15 -31.16
N ARG A 44 22.15 7.78 -30.92
CA ARG A 44 21.24 8.51 -30.02
C ARG A 44 20.42 7.53 -29.17
N LEU A 45 20.31 7.83 -27.87
CA LEU A 45 19.39 7.14 -26.97
C LEU A 45 17.94 7.57 -27.26
N VAL A 46 17.07 6.59 -27.52
CA VAL A 46 15.65 6.83 -27.80
C VAL A 46 14.78 6.06 -26.81
N PRO A 47 14.35 6.72 -25.73
CA PRO A 47 13.39 6.14 -24.80
C PRO A 47 12.04 5.95 -25.48
N LYS A 48 11.50 4.72 -25.43
CA LYS A 48 10.16 4.38 -25.93
C LYS A 48 9.08 4.59 -24.87
N ILE A 49 9.46 4.83 -23.61
CA ILE A 49 8.56 5.18 -22.49
C ILE A 49 9.08 6.42 -21.78
N THR A 50 8.19 7.07 -21.05
CA THR A 50 8.57 8.17 -20.16
C THR A 50 8.33 7.75 -18.72
N LEU A 51 9.39 7.70 -17.92
CA LEU A 51 9.30 7.48 -16.48
C LEU A 51 9.31 8.82 -15.74
N VAL A 52 8.45 8.96 -14.75
CA VAL A 52 8.33 10.15 -13.91
C VAL A 52 8.28 9.72 -12.44
N GLY A 53 9.32 9.99 -11.70
CA GLY A 53 9.41 9.78 -10.27
C GLY A 53 9.41 11.10 -9.52
N TYR A 54 8.44 11.31 -8.66
CA TYR A 54 8.42 12.44 -7.74
C TYR A 54 8.73 11.98 -6.32
N ASP A 55 9.47 12.80 -5.60
CA ASP A 55 9.59 12.65 -4.16
C ASP A 55 9.64 14.03 -3.49
N LYS A 56 9.36 14.06 -2.20
CA LYS A 56 9.51 15.23 -1.38
C LYS A 56 10.99 15.47 -1.10
N GLY A 57 11.43 16.72 -1.14
CA GLY A 57 12.83 17.12 -0.92
C GLY A 57 12.95 18.33 -0.03
N PHE A 58 12.08 18.44 0.98
CA PHE A 58 12.03 19.59 1.87
C PHE A 58 13.25 19.66 2.81
N ASP A 59 13.74 18.52 3.27
CA ASP A 59 14.94 18.43 4.09
C ASP A 59 16.12 17.76 3.37
N LYS A 60 17.33 17.82 3.98
CA LYS A 60 18.54 17.29 3.37
C LYS A 60 18.55 15.77 3.24
N ASP A 61 17.85 15.04 4.11
CA ASP A 61 17.81 13.59 4.07
C ASP A 61 16.83 13.12 2.98
N GLU A 62 15.70 13.80 2.83
CA GLU A 62 14.77 13.60 1.71
C GLU A 62 15.47 13.83 0.36
N GLN A 63 16.36 14.84 0.26
CA GLN A 63 17.13 15.10 -0.96
C GLN A 63 18.08 13.96 -1.36
N LYS A 64 18.61 13.20 -0.39
CA LYS A 64 19.48 12.03 -0.67
C LYS A 64 18.72 10.91 -1.37
N THR A 65 17.43 10.78 -1.13
CA THR A 65 16.59 9.73 -1.71
C THR A 65 16.58 9.78 -3.25
N ILE A 66 16.48 10.97 -3.83
CA ILE A 66 16.53 11.12 -5.29
C ILE A 66 17.93 10.83 -5.88
N ILE A 67 18.99 11.13 -5.14
CA ILE A 67 20.34 10.75 -5.56
C ILE A 67 20.45 9.22 -5.63
N LEU A 68 19.89 8.52 -4.65
CA LEU A 68 19.83 7.05 -4.65
C LEU A 68 18.96 6.50 -5.78
N ALA A 69 17.82 7.15 -6.09
CA ALA A 69 17.00 6.75 -7.23
C ALA A 69 17.75 6.86 -8.57
N LYS A 70 18.49 7.95 -8.78
CA LYS A 70 19.35 8.12 -9.96
C LYS A 70 20.49 7.12 -10.00
N ALA A 71 21.11 6.83 -8.85
CA ALA A 71 22.17 5.81 -8.74
C ALA A 71 21.61 4.41 -9.04
N ASN A 72 20.41 4.08 -8.56
CA ASN A 72 19.77 2.82 -8.93
C ASN A 72 19.52 2.75 -10.44
N MET A 73 18.98 3.80 -11.06
CA MET A 73 18.77 3.82 -12.52
C MET A 73 20.07 3.64 -13.29
N LEU A 74 21.18 4.23 -12.80
CA LEU A 74 22.52 4.00 -13.36
C LEU A 74 22.93 2.50 -13.28
N ILE A 75 22.66 1.85 -12.14
CA ILE A 75 22.96 0.42 -11.96
C ILE A 75 22.12 -0.42 -12.92
N TYR A 76 20.79 -0.18 -12.99
CA TYR A 76 19.88 -0.89 -13.89
C TYR A 76 20.25 -0.75 -15.38
N MET A 77 20.77 0.41 -15.77
CA MET A 77 21.17 0.70 -17.16
C MET A 77 22.67 0.50 -17.41
N SER A 78 23.43 -0.04 -16.45
CA SER A 78 24.88 -0.12 -16.50
C SER A 78 25.42 -0.90 -17.71
N GLU A 79 24.72 -1.95 -18.13
CA GLU A 79 25.10 -2.74 -19.31
C GLU A 79 24.94 -1.92 -20.59
N LEU A 80 23.80 -1.28 -20.75
CA LEU A 80 23.52 -0.43 -21.91
C LEU A 80 24.50 0.77 -22.01
N ILE A 81 24.84 1.36 -20.86
CA ILE A 81 25.85 2.45 -20.81
C ILE A 81 27.24 1.94 -21.17
N ARG A 82 27.61 0.74 -20.71
CA ARG A 82 28.90 0.13 -21.01
C ARG A 82 29.07 -0.15 -22.51
N GLU A 83 27.98 -0.57 -23.16
CA GLU A 83 27.96 -0.85 -24.61
C GLU A 83 28.00 0.45 -25.45
N HIS A 84 27.46 1.56 -24.92
CA HIS A 84 27.39 2.86 -25.61
C HIS A 84 27.98 4.01 -24.78
N PRO A 85 29.30 4.01 -24.51
CA PRO A 85 29.94 4.99 -23.63
C PRO A 85 29.89 6.44 -24.17
N ASN A 86 29.75 6.61 -25.47
CA ASN A 86 29.56 7.90 -26.14
C ASN A 86 28.22 8.58 -25.80
N LEU A 87 27.24 7.83 -25.27
CA LEU A 87 25.92 8.33 -24.87
C LEU A 87 25.79 8.69 -23.39
N THR A 88 26.88 8.66 -22.62
CA THR A 88 26.88 8.92 -21.16
C THR A 88 26.15 10.23 -20.79
N GLN A 89 26.30 11.27 -21.58
CA GLN A 89 25.62 12.54 -21.33
C GLN A 89 24.11 12.43 -21.54
N GLN A 90 23.63 11.67 -22.52
CA GLN A 90 22.21 11.45 -22.77
C GLN A 90 21.58 10.59 -21.66
N PHE A 91 22.30 9.59 -21.16
CA PHE A 91 21.85 8.83 -19.98
C PHE A 91 21.76 9.72 -18.73
N ALA A 92 22.74 10.60 -18.50
CA ALA A 92 22.67 11.53 -17.37
C ALA A 92 21.47 12.50 -17.47
N GLN A 93 21.16 12.98 -18.69
CA GLN A 93 19.96 13.79 -18.93
C GLN A 93 18.68 13.00 -18.67
N LEU A 94 18.60 11.74 -19.12
CA LEU A 94 17.49 10.85 -18.86
C LEU A 94 17.26 10.67 -17.35
N PHE A 95 18.30 10.37 -16.58
CA PHE A 95 18.17 10.17 -15.12
C PHE A 95 17.70 11.45 -14.41
N ASN A 96 18.19 12.62 -14.85
CA ASN A 96 17.79 13.89 -14.30
C ASN A 96 16.33 14.26 -14.64
N SER A 97 15.84 13.89 -15.82
CA SER A 97 14.46 14.13 -16.21
C SER A 97 13.47 13.13 -15.60
N THR A 98 13.93 11.91 -15.27
CA THR A 98 13.09 10.86 -14.67
C THR A 98 12.74 11.16 -13.22
N PHE A 99 13.72 11.56 -12.40
CA PHE A 99 13.55 11.75 -10.97
C PHE A 99 13.63 13.22 -10.57
N THR A 100 12.53 13.74 -10.02
CA THR A 100 12.39 15.15 -9.64
C THR A 100 12.02 15.32 -8.18
N LEU A 101 12.76 16.17 -7.47
CA LEU A 101 12.42 16.60 -6.12
C LEU A 101 11.41 17.74 -6.13
N GLN A 102 10.40 17.62 -5.27
CA GLN A 102 9.45 18.69 -4.96
C GLN A 102 9.91 19.42 -3.69
N THR A 103 10.75 20.46 -3.87
CA THR A 103 11.46 21.13 -2.75
C THR A 103 10.74 22.35 -2.19
N ASN A 104 9.80 22.93 -2.94
CA ASN A 104 9.23 24.25 -2.63
C ASN A 104 8.02 24.22 -1.68
N SER A 105 7.58 23.04 -1.24
CA SER A 105 6.41 22.90 -0.39
C SER A 105 6.52 21.67 0.51
N ILE A 106 6.02 21.78 1.73
CA ILE A 106 5.82 20.63 2.63
C ILE A 106 4.87 19.58 2.05
N LEU A 107 4.07 19.95 1.06
CA LEU A 107 3.17 19.07 0.32
C LEU A 107 3.92 18.11 -0.62
N GLY A 108 5.16 18.44 -1.01
CA GLY A 108 5.91 17.66 -2.00
C GLY A 108 5.12 17.52 -3.32
N THR A 109 4.94 16.29 -3.79
CA THR A 109 4.18 15.99 -5.02
C THR A 109 2.74 16.51 -5.00
N LEU A 110 2.11 16.53 -3.82
CA LEU A 110 0.72 17.01 -3.66
C LEU A 110 0.56 18.52 -3.91
N ALA A 111 1.66 19.29 -3.95
CA ALA A 111 1.63 20.70 -4.32
C ALA A 111 1.36 20.93 -5.82
N LYS A 112 1.49 19.88 -6.63
CA LYS A 112 1.29 19.95 -8.09
C LYS A 112 0.02 19.20 -8.47
N PRO A 113 -1.11 19.88 -8.67
CA PRO A 113 -2.32 19.28 -9.21
C PRO A 113 -2.06 18.76 -10.63
N VAL A 114 -2.40 17.50 -10.87
CA VAL A 114 -2.22 16.84 -12.18
C VAL A 114 -3.52 16.15 -12.54
N THR A 115 -3.96 16.31 -13.76
CA THR A 115 -5.22 15.72 -14.26
C THR A 115 -4.95 14.97 -15.56
N GLU A 116 -5.28 13.67 -15.58
CA GLU A 116 -5.27 12.82 -16.79
C GLU A 116 -3.94 12.86 -17.58
N GLU A 117 -2.82 12.74 -16.87
CA GLU A 117 -1.48 12.87 -17.46
C GLU A 117 -0.78 11.51 -17.67
N TYR A 118 -1.07 10.51 -16.83
CA TYR A 118 -0.31 9.25 -16.80
C TYR A 118 -1.08 8.07 -17.35
N ASP A 119 -0.35 7.20 -18.06
CA ASP A 119 -0.88 5.94 -18.61
C ASP A 119 -0.80 4.80 -17.60
N LEU A 120 0.17 4.85 -16.68
CA LEU A 120 0.35 3.89 -15.62
C LEU A 120 0.89 4.58 -14.38
N ILE A 121 0.32 4.25 -13.21
CA ILE A 121 0.84 4.70 -11.92
C ILE A 121 1.17 3.46 -11.09
N LEU A 122 2.43 3.37 -10.66
CA LEU A 122 2.95 2.30 -9.80
C LEU A 122 3.54 2.96 -8.56
N THR A 123 2.97 2.73 -7.38
CA THR A 123 3.42 3.49 -6.21
C THR A 123 3.12 2.83 -4.88
N ASN A 124 3.99 3.12 -3.91
CA ASN A 124 3.79 2.83 -2.49
C ASN A 124 3.84 4.15 -1.71
N PRO A 125 2.71 4.88 -1.60
CA PRO A 125 2.67 6.17 -0.93
C PRO A 125 2.98 6.08 0.56
N PRO A 126 3.46 7.15 1.21
CA PRO A 126 3.74 7.15 2.64
C PRO A 126 2.48 6.95 3.49
N TYR A 127 2.57 6.16 4.58
CA TYR A 127 1.46 5.83 5.50
C TYR A 127 1.55 6.64 6.79
N VAL A 128 1.50 7.96 6.70
CA VAL A 128 1.68 8.83 7.87
C VAL A 128 0.36 9.52 8.22
N MET A 129 -0.17 9.24 9.42
CA MET A 129 -1.34 9.96 9.94
C MET A 129 -0.97 11.28 10.64
N SER A 130 0.22 11.33 11.25
CA SER A 130 0.73 12.54 11.93
C SER A 130 1.13 13.60 10.88
N GLY A 131 0.82 14.87 11.15
CA GLY A 131 1.14 15.98 10.24
C GLY A 131 0.14 16.21 9.09
N SER A 132 -0.88 15.37 8.93
CA SER A 132 -1.90 15.58 7.90
C SER A 132 -2.74 16.86 8.11
N SER A 133 -2.86 17.35 9.34
CA SER A 133 -3.50 18.64 9.65
C SER A 133 -2.75 19.81 9.01
N ASN A 134 -1.41 19.82 9.12
CA ASN A 134 -0.57 20.87 8.54
C ASN A 134 -0.64 20.86 6.99
N LEU A 135 -0.68 19.67 6.38
CA LEU A 135 -0.85 19.56 4.92
C LEU A 135 -2.21 20.06 4.46
N LYS A 136 -3.29 19.74 5.20
CA LYS A 136 -4.64 20.24 4.89
C LYS A 136 -4.74 21.75 5.09
N GLU A 137 -4.09 22.30 6.09
CA GLU A 137 -4.00 23.73 6.28
C GLU A 137 -3.28 24.39 5.10
N GLU A 138 -2.17 23.81 4.63
CA GLU A 138 -1.44 24.33 3.47
C GLU A 138 -2.28 24.26 2.18
N ILE A 139 -2.97 23.14 1.94
CA ILE A 139 -3.92 22.99 0.83
C ILE A 139 -5.03 24.06 0.90
N SER A 140 -5.50 24.40 2.11
CA SER A 140 -6.58 25.37 2.28
C SER A 140 -6.21 26.81 1.94
N LYS A 141 -4.89 27.12 1.86
CA LYS A 141 -4.37 28.45 1.47
C LYS A 141 -4.36 28.68 -0.02
N ASP A 142 -4.50 27.64 -0.83
CA ASP A 142 -4.50 27.67 -2.28
C ASP A 142 -5.83 27.19 -2.83
N ASP A 143 -6.53 28.05 -3.56
CA ASP A 143 -7.87 27.77 -4.08
C ASP A 143 -7.88 26.68 -5.18
N GLU A 144 -6.79 26.51 -5.94
CA GLU A 144 -6.64 25.42 -6.91
C GLU A 144 -6.47 24.10 -6.19
N LEU A 145 -5.57 24.02 -5.22
CA LEU A 145 -5.37 22.80 -4.41
C LEU A 145 -6.62 22.42 -3.63
N LYS A 146 -7.34 23.41 -3.09
CA LYS A 146 -8.59 23.17 -2.37
C LYS A 146 -9.69 22.59 -3.28
N LYS A 147 -9.78 23.04 -4.53
CA LYS A 147 -10.67 22.47 -5.54
C LYS A 147 -10.23 21.08 -5.96
N TYR A 148 -8.92 20.88 -6.10
CA TYR A 148 -8.35 19.59 -6.49
C TYR A 148 -8.54 18.53 -5.41
N PHE A 149 -8.27 18.83 -4.13
CA PHE A 149 -8.44 17.92 -2.99
C PHE A 149 -9.82 18.07 -2.32
N SER A 150 -10.88 17.82 -3.08
CA SER A 150 -12.27 18.07 -2.66
C SER A 150 -12.87 16.97 -1.76
N ILE A 151 -12.24 15.77 -1.69
CA ILE A 151 -12.78 14.62 -0.98
C ILE A 151 -12.53 14.70 0.54
N SER A 152 -11.58 15.51 0.97
CA SER A 152 -11.20 15.65 2.39
C SER A 152 -10.79 14.32 3.05
N ALA A 153 -10.07 13.49 2.28
CA ALA A 153 -9.62 12.18 2.73
C ALA A 153 -8.76 12.26 4.00
N MET A 154 -8.74 11.15 4.75
CA MET A 154 -7.94 11.06 5.99
C MET A 154 -6.48 10.72 5.67
N GLY A 155 -5.55 11.38 6.41
CA GLY A 155 -4.12 11.09 6.30
C GLY A 155 -3.48 11.58 5.00
N ILE A 156 -2.18 11.40 4.90
CA ILE A 156 -1.40 11.69 3.68
C ILE A 156 -1.75 10.68 2.58
N GLU A 157 -1.90 9.42 2.97
CA GLU A 157 -2.27 8.34 2.08
C GLU A 157 -3.60 8.59 1.34
N GLY A 158 -4.56 9.22 2.01
CA GLY A 158 -5.84 9.59 1.38
C GLY A 158 -5.69 10.69 0.34
N LEU A 159 -4.83 11.68 0.59
CA LEU A 159 -4.51 12.74 -0.37
C LEU A 159 -3.78 12.17 -1.61
N PHE A 160 -2.84 11.24 -1.41
CA PHE A 160 -2.18 10.55 -2.53
C PHE A 160 -3.19 9.75 -3.36
N MET A 161 -4.15 9.07 -2.73
CA MET A 161 -5.20 8.33 -3.46
C MET A 161 -6.04 9.26 -4.33
N GLU A 162 -6.44 10.43 -3.82
CA GLU A 162 -7.19 11.43 -4.61
C GLU A 162 -6.35 11.94 -5.77
N TRP A 163 -5.07 12.27 -5.53
CA TRP A 163 -4.14 12.71 -6.57
C TRP A 163 -3.96 11.65 -7.67
N ILE A 164 -3.71 10.39 -7.30
CA ILE A 164 -3.51 9.26 -8.22
C ILE A 164 -4.73 9.08 -9.14
N VAL A 165 -5.93 9.05 -8.57
CA VAL A 165 -7.16 8.88 -9.34
C VAL A 165 -7.38 10.03 -10.34
N ARG A 166 -7.02 11.27 -9.98
CA ARG A 166 -7.13 12.43 -10.86
C ARG A 166 -6.06 12.45 -11.94
N ALA A 167 -4.84 12.08 -11.58
CA ALA A 167 -3.68 12.10 -12.48
C ALA A 167 -3.70 11.00 -13.56
N LEU A 168 -4.48 9.94 -13.33
CA LEU A 168 -4.60 8.81 -14.26
C LEU A 168 -5.51 9.16 -15.44
N LYS A 169 -5.06 8.89 -16.67
CA LYS A 169 -5.86 9.07 -17.90
C LYS A 169 -7.04 8.08 -17.95
N PRO A 170 -8.16 8.42 -18.60
CA PRO A 170 -9.25 7.50 -18.85
C PRO A 170 -8.79 6.18 -19.54
N GLY A 171 -9.28 5.05 -19.07
CA GLY A 171 -8.90 3.72 -19.54
C GLY A 171 -7.54 3.21 -19.08
N LYS A 172 -6.80 3.99 -18.32
CA LYS A 172 -5.43 3.69 -17.85
C LYS A 172 -5.43 3.18 -16.42
N LYS A 173 -4.29 2.59 -15.97
CA LYS A 173 -4.23 1.75 -14.77
C LYS A 173 -3.34 2.32 -13.67
N ALA A 174 -3.70 2.01 -12.44
CA ALA A 174 -2.84 2.22 -11.29
C ALA A 174 -2.74 0.95 -10.44
N PHE A 175 -1.54 0.66 -9.93
CA PHE A 175 -1.27 -0.35 -8.92
C PHE A 175 -0.67 0.35 -7.71
N ILE A 176 -1.38 0.31 -6.61
CA ILE A 176 -1.09 1.14 -5.45
C ILE A 176 -1.00 0.25 -4.21
N VAL A 177 0.08 0.38 -3.46
CA VAL A 177 0.13 -0.23 -2.14
C VAL A 177 -0.62 0.67 -1.17
N VAL A 178 -1.65 0.15 -0.55
CA VAL A 178 -2.52 0.90 0.37
C VAL A 178 -2.53 0.27 1.76
N PRO A 179 -2.53 1.06 2.84
CA PRO A 179 -2.63 0.55 4.19
C PRO A 179 -4.07 0.14 4.53
N ASP A 180 -4.22 -0.73 5.52
CA ASP A 180 -5.50 -1.20 6.04
C ASP A 180 -6.48 -0.05 6.37
N GLY A 181 -5.98 1.09 6.80
CA GLY A 181 -6.80 2.25 7.11
C GLY A 181 -7.72 2.67 5.97
N ILE A 182 -7.22 2.83 4.74
CA ILE A 182 -8.03 3.18 3.57
C ILE A 182 -9.10 2.11 3.30
N MET A 183 -8.75 0.85 3.51
CA MET A 183 -9.63 -0.28 3.22
C MET A 183 -10.75 -0.44 4.24
N ASN A 184 -10.57 0.04 5.49
CA ASN A 184 -11.50 -0.31 6.56
C ASN A 184 -12.05 0.86 7.38
N ARG A 185 -11.38 2.03 7.47
CA ARG A 185 -11.86 3.17 8.27
C ARG A 185 -13.20 3.71 7.74
N SER A 186 -14.16 3.93 8.63
CA SER A 186 -15.46 4.54 8.28
C SER A 186 -15.31 5.95 7.69
N ASN A 187 -14.36 6.73 8.21
CA ASN A 187 -14.09 8.10 7.75
C ASN A 187 -13.54 8.16 6.31
N ASP A 188 -12.96 7.05 5.79
CA ASP A 188 -12.49 6.95 4.41
C ASP A 188 -13.56 6.43 3.45
N LYS A 189 -14.81 6.27 3.90
CA LYS A 189 -15.91 5.86 3.01
C LYS A 189 -16.07 6.81 1.82
N LYS A 190 -16.00 8.14 2.04
CA LYS A 190 -16.09 9.13 0.95
C LYS A 190 -14.98 8.95 -0.09
N LEU A 191 -13.77 8.59 0.34
CA LEU A 191 -12.66 8.29 -0.56
C LEU A 191 -12.94 7.02 -1.37
N ARG A 192 -13.43 5.95 -0.73
CA ARG A 192 -13.80 4.71 -1.43
C ARG A 192 -14.95 4.94 -2.43
N ASP A 193 -15.96 5.72 -2.05
CA ASP A 193 -17.06 6.10 -2.95
C ASP A 193 -16.55 6.93 -4.16
N PHE A 194 -15.60 7.83 -3.94
CA PHE A 194 -14.94 8.57 -5.01
C PHE A 194 -14.17 7.65 -5.95
N ILE A 195 -13.39 6.69 -5.42
CA ILE A 195 -12.66 5.71 -6.21
C ILE A 195 -13.65 4.89 -7.06
N LEU A 196 -14.73 4.36 -6.48
CA LEU A 196 -15.79 3.62 -7.19
C LEU A 196 -16.48 4.47 -8.27
N GLY A 197 -16.62 5.77 -8.02
CA GLY A 197 -17.18 6.71 -8.98
C GLY A 197 -16.27 6.93 -10.18
N GLN A 198 -14.97 7.02 -9.97
CA GLN A 198 -13.98 7.41 -10.96
C GLN A 198 -13.25 6.23 -11.63
N CYS A 199 -13.15 5.09 -10.95
CA CYS A 199 -12.38 3.93 -11.39
C CYS A 199 -13.20 2.65 -11.29
N ASP A 200 -12.80 1.66 -12.07
CA ASP A 200 -13.12 0.26 -11.84
C ASP A 200 -12.05 -0.34 -10.93
N ILE A 201 -12.46 -1.14 -9.95
CA ILE A 201 -11.57 -1.95 -9.14
C ILE A 201 -11.30 -3.23 -9.89
N ASP A 202 -10.05 -3.44 -10.32
CA ASP A 202 -9.66 -4.67 -11.03
C ASP A 202 -9.27 -5.77 -10.04
N ALA A 203 -8.45 -5.41 -9.04
CA ALA A 203 -7.99 -6.37 -8.05
C ALA A 203 -7.73 -5.73 -6.68
N VAL A 204 -7.84 -6.56 -5.64
CA VAL A 204 -7.34 -6.28 -4.29
C VAL A 204 -6.57 -7.50 -3.80
N ILE A 205 -5.25 -7.35 -3.61
CA ILE A 205 -4.38 -8.42 -3.11
C ILE A 205 -4.00 -8.08 -1.67
N SER A 206 -4.34 -8.95 -0.75
CA SER A 206 -4.00 -8.81 0.68
C SER A 206 -2.57 -9.30 0.89
N LEU A 207 -1.69 -8.44 1.36
CA LEU A 207 -0.30 -8.79 1.67
C LEU A 207 -0.16 -9.26 3.12
N PRO A 208 0.81 -10.11 3.47
CA PRO A 208 1.06 -10.50 4.85
C PRO A 208 1.50 -9.32 5.72
N LEU A 209 1.43 -9.47 7.03
CA LEU A 209 2.01 -8.50 7.96
C LEU A 209 3.53 -8.43 7.76
N ASN A 210 4.11 -7.27 8.04
CA ASN A 210 5.55 -7.02 7.90
C ASN A 210 6.09 -7.18 6.46
N THR A 211 5.24 -7.07 5.44
CA THR A 211 5.67 -6.98 4.03
C THR A 211 6.66 -5.84 3.84
N PHE A 212 6.50 -4.73 4.54
CA PHE A 212 7.44 -3.60 4.53
C PHE A 212 8.09 -3.47 5.92
N PHE A 213 9.43 -3.50 5.98
CA PHE A 213 10.19 -3.42 7.24
C PHE A 213 10.00 -2.09 7.98
N THR A 214 9.58 -1.04 7.28
CA THR A 214 9.33 0.30 7.84
C THR A 214 7.98 0.39 8.57
N THR A 215 7.12 -0.61 8.46
CA THR A 215 5.79 -0.58 9.06
C THR A 215 5.24 -1.97 9.35
N ASN A 216 4.63 -2.14 10.52
CA ASN A 216 3.86 -3.35 10.88
C ASN A 216 2.41 -3.26 10.41
N LYS A 217 2.03 -2.22 9.65
CA LYS A 217 0.65 -2.08 9.17
C LYS A 217 0.35 -3.16 8.13
N LYS A 218 -0.87 -3.69 8.20
CA LYS A 218 -1.43 -4.50 7.13
C LYS A 218 -1.56 -3.65 5.88
N THR A 219 -1.16 -4.21 4.73
CA THR A 219 -1.21 -3.53 3.43
C THR A 219 -1.86 -4.40 2.37
N TYR A 220 -2.29 -3.75 1.30
CA TYR A 220 -2.92 -4.39 0.14
C TYR A 220 -2.36 -3.76 -1.14
N ILE A 221 -2.33 -4.53 -2.22
CA ILE A 221 -2.19 -3.98 -3.57
C ILE A 221 -3.59 -3.73 -4.12
N LEU A 222 -3.89 -2.48 -4.44
CA LEU A 222 -5.13 -2.05 -5.07
C LEU A 222 -4.85 -1.76 -6.55
N ALA A 223 -5.47 -2.52 -7.45
CA ALA A 223 -5.39 -2.32 -8.89
C ALA A 223 -6.67 -1.63 -9.38
N LEU A 224 -6.49 -0.49 -10.06
CA LEU A 224 -7.56 0.35 -10.56
C LEU A 224 -7.42 0.59 -12.07
N THR A 225 -8.55 0.68 -12.76
CA THR A 225 -8.63 1.24 -14.13
C THR A 225 -9.53 2.48 -14.11
N LYS A 226 -9.00 3.62 -14.55
CA LYS A 226 -9.78 4.87 -14.68
C LYS A 226 -10.92 4.66 -15.67
N LYS A 227 -12.14 5.01 -15.29
CA LYS A 227 -13.31 4.89 -16.18
C LYS A 227 -13.21 5.81 -17.38
N ILE A 228 -13.70 5.33 -18.52
CA ILE A 228 -13.85 6.13 -19.73
C ILE A 228 -15.26 6.73 -19.72
N PRO A 229 -15.41 8.06 -19.80
CA PRO A 229 -16.71 8.67 -19.91
C PRO A 229 -17.46 8.22 -21.17
N LEU A 230 -18.72 7.86 -21.02
CA LEU A 230 -19.63 7.57 -22.13
C LEU A 230 -20.48 8.82 -22.41
N ASN A 231 -20.70 9.12 -23.67
CA ASN A 231 -21.60 10.21 -24.05
C ASN A 231 -23.04 9.69 -24.05
N VAL A 232 -23.84 10.08 -23.06
CA VAL A 232 -25.26 9.72 -22.95
C VAL A 232 -26.08 10.98 -23.15
N GLY A 233 -26.71 11.12 -24.32
CA GLY A 233 -27.53 12.29 -24.64
C GLY A 233 -26.77 13.62 -24.65
N GLY A 234 -25.48 13.62 -25.02
CA GLY A 234 -24.62 14.81 -25.01
C GLY A 234 -23.93 15.10 -23.68
N ILE A 235 -24.18 14.31 -22.64
CA ILE A 235 -23.61 14.48 -21.29
C ILE A 235 -22.57 13.39 -21.04
N PRO A 236 -21.30 13.74 -20.71
CA PRO A 236 -20.31 12.75 -20.28
C PRO A 236 -20.72 12.11 -18.97
N THR A 237 -20.92 10.79 -18.98
CA THR A 237 -21.37 10.01 -17.83
C THR A 237 -20.40 8.86 -17.58
N LEU A 238 -19.95 8.66 -16.33
CA LEU A 238 -19.09 7.54 -15.96
C LEU A 238 -19.94 6.29 -15.72
N PRO A 239 -19.64 5.17 -16.40
CA PRO A 239 -20.41 3.94 -16.25
C PRO A 239 -20.19 3.33 -14.85
N LYS A 240 -21.22 2.68 -14.31
CA LYS A 240 -21.08 1.85 -13.12
C LYS A 240 -20.34 0.56 -13.50
N GLN A 241 -19.37 0.15 -12.68
CA GLN A 241 -18.71 -1.15 -12.85
C GLN A 241 -19.72 -2.27 -12.66
N ILE A 242 -19.68 -3.25 -13.57
CA ILE A 242 -20.46 -4.49 -13.51
C ILE A 242 -19.57 -5.72 -13.41
N SER A 243 -18.30 -5.61 -13.83
CA SER A 243 -17.34 -6.71 -13.75
C SER A 243 -16.98 -7.02 -12.29
N PRO A 244 -16.76 -8.29 -11.96
CA PRO A 244 -16.30 -8.67 -10.63
C PRO A 244 -14.86 -8.22 -10.40
N VAL A 245 -14.43 -8.30 -9.15
CA VAL A 245 -13.10 -7.94 -8.67
C VAL A 245 -12.31 -9.19 -8.33
N PHE A 246 -11.07 -9.22 -8.78
CA PHE A 246 -10.11 -10.24 -8.39
C PHE A 246 -9.62 -9.96 -6.96
N THR A 247 -9.74 -10.92 -6.06
CA THR A 247 -9.19 -10.80 -4.71
C THR A 247 -8.27 -11.98 -4.40
N TYR A 248 -7.16 -11.70 -3.75
CA TYR A 248 -6.15 -12.72 -3.44
C TYR A 248 -5.58 -12.53 -2.03
N LEU A 249 -5.30 -13.64 -1.36
CA LEU A 249 -4.79 -13.67 0.01
C LEU A 249 -3.38 -14.24 0.04
N CYS A 250 -2.36 -13.39 0.13
CA CYS A 250 -0.97 -13.81 0.23
C CYS A 250 -0.57 -14.13 1.67
N SER A 251 0.17 -15.21 1.85
CA SER A 251 0.91 -15.54 3.07
C SER A 251 2.41 -15.30 2.94
N GLU A 252 2.97 -15.54 1.75
CA GLU A 252 4.39 -15.37 1.46
C GLU A 252 4.61 -14.54 0.20
N ILE A 253 5.72 -13.79 0.16
CA ILE A 253 6.01 -12.80 -0.88
C ILE A 253 7.34 -13.04 -1.61
N GLY A 254 7.92 -14.25 -1.48
CA GLY A 254 9.21 -14.60 -2.09
C GLY A 254 10.43 -14.08 -1.33
N GLU A 255 10.21 -13.37 -0.21
CA GLU A 255 11.28 -12.83 0.64
C GLU A 255 10.93 -13.05 2.12
N THR A 256 11.96 -13.22 2.97
CA THR A 256 11.76 -13.18 4.42
C THR A 256 11.25 -11.81 4.84
N ARG A 257 10.40 -11.77 5.89
CA ARG A 257 9.78 -10.52 6.37
C ARG A 257 10.55 -9.88 7.53
N ASP A 258 11.85 -10.11 7.56
CA ASP A 258 12.81 -9.48 8.46
C ASP A 258 13.59 -8.34 7.77
N VAL A 259 14.58 -7.80 8.46
CA VAL A 259 15.40 -6.68 7.96
C VAL A 259 16.31 -7.11 6.79
N TYR A 260 16.65 -8.39 6.70
CA TYR A 260 17.64 -8.91 5.75
C TYR A 260 17.04 -9.23 4.38
N ARG A 261 15.74 -9.55 4.29
CA ARG A 261 15.06 -9.83 3.03
C ARG A 261 15.73 -10.91 2.19
N PHE A 262 15.98 -12.07 2.79
CA PHE A 262 16.49 -13.21 2.04
C PHE A 262 15.39 -13.80 1.14
N ASP A 263 15.78 -14.17 -0.07
CA ASP A 263 14.88 -14.85 -0.99
C ASP A 263 14.42 -16.19 -0.40
N ILE A 264 13.14 -16.49 -0.56
CA ILE A 264 12.51 -17.77 -0.22
C ILE A 264 11.76 -18.30 -1.43
N GLU A 265 11.69 -19.63 -1.56
CA GLU A 265 11.06 -20.29 -2.70
C GLU A 265 9.55 -20.00 -2.80
N GLN A 266 8.88 -19.89 -1.65
CA GLN A 266 7.44 -19.65 -1.62
C GLN A 266 7.10 -18.19 -1.92
N ASN A 267 6.41 -17.98 -3.06
CA ASN A 267 6.01 -16.66 -3.55
C ASN A 267 4.57 -16.67 -4.09
N ASP A 268 3.61 -16.33 -3.24
CA ASP A 268 2.19 -16.28 -3.62
C ASP A 268 1.89 -15.14 -4.61
N LEU A 269 2.78 -14.12 -4.73
CA LEU A 269 2.58 -13.00 -5.66
C LEU A 269 2.75 -13.41 -7.12
N GLU A 270 3.59 -14.41 -7.41
CA GLU A 270 3.72 -14.97 -8.76
C GLU A 270 2.42 -15.63 -9.18
N ALA A 271 1.88 -16.54 -8.36
CA ALA A 271 0.60 -17.18 -8.62
C ALA A 271 -0.54 -16.15 -8.75
N ALA A 272 -0.56 -15.14 -7.87
CA ALA A 272 -1.54 -14.05 -7.94
C ALA A 272 -1.43 -13.27 -9.27
N SER A 273 -0.20 -13.02 -9.75
CA SER A 273 0.04 -12.33 -11.02
C SER A 273 -0.46 -13.12 -12.22
N ASP A 274 -0.18 -14.43 -12.25
CA ASP A 274 -0.59 -15.32 -13.34
C ASP A 274 -2.12 -15.44 -13.40
N LEU A 275 -2.75 -15.72 -12.27
CA LEU A 275 -4.21 -15.80 -12.16
C LEU A 275 -4.88 -14.47 -12.52
N PHE A 276 -4.30 -13.34 -12.11
CA PHE A 276 -4.83 -12.03 -12.49
C PHE A 276 -4.70 -11.77 -13.99
N ASN A 277 -3.62 -12.19 -14.63
CA ASN A 277 -3.46 -12.06 -16.07
C ASN A 277 -4.52 -12.89 -16.82
N MET A 278 -4.82 -14.11 -16.36
CA MET A 278 -5.91 -14.92 -16.90
C MET A 278 -7.27 -14.27 -16.63
N PHE A 279 -7.50 -13.74 -15.43
CA PHE A 279 -8.73 -13.04 -15.07
C PHE A 279 -8.98 -11.81 -15.97
N LYS A 280 -7.97 -11.00 -16.26
CA LYS A 280 -8.09 -9.82 -17.14
C LYS A 280 -8.70 -10.18 -18.50
N GLY A 281 -8.36 -11.33 -19.06
CA GLY A 281 -8.84 -11.79 -20.37
C GLY A 281 -10.31 -12.22 -20.38
N ALA A 282 -10.87 -12.61 -19.24
CA ALA A 282 -12.21 -13.20 -19.18
C ALA A 282 -12.92 -12.98 -17.83
N LYS A 283 -12.95 -11.74 -17.32
CA LYS A 283 -13.40 -11.38 -15.96
C LYS A 283 -14.68 -12.11 -15.49
N ILE A 284 -15.70 -12.19 -16.33
CA ILE A 284 -17.01 -12.79 -15.96
C ILE A 284 -16.96 -14.33 -15.97
N LYS A 285 -16.15 -14.90 -16.87
CA LYS A 285 -16.05 -16.36 -17.08
C LYS A 285 -14.93 -17.01 -16.28
N PHE A 286 -14.02 -16.22 -15.73
CA PHE A 286 -12.86 -16.72 -14.99
C PHE A 286 -13.28 -17.57 -13.79
N ARG A 287 -12.65 -18.71 -13.64
CA ARG A 287 -12.76 -19.64 -12.51
C ARG A 287 -11.39 -20.16 -12.15
N THR A 288 -11.17 -20.43 -10.90
CA THR A 288 -9.94 -21.06 -10.38
C THR A 288 -10.26 -21.90 -9.15
N ASP A 289 -9.49 -22.94 -8.94
CA ASP A 289 -9.56 -23.78 -7.75
C ASP A 289 -8.54 -23.34 -6.68
N ASP A 290 -7.76 -22.28 -6.93
CA ASP A 290 -6.84 -21.73 -5.94
C ASP A 290 -7.63 -21.14 -4.77
N PRO A 291 -7.50 -21.71 -3.54
CA PRO A 291 -8.27 -21.28 -2.37
C PRO A 291 -7.86 -19.87 -1.88
N ARG A 292 -6.70 -19.36 -2.33
CA ARG A 292 -6.23 -17.99 -2.06
C ARG A 292 -6.93 -16.95 -2.93
N CYS A 293 -7.60 -17.38 -4.02
CA CYS A 293 -8.27 -16.51 -4.96
C CYS A 293 -9.79 -16.56 -4.77
N LYS A 294 -10.41 -15.40 -4.57
CA LYS A 294 -11.87 -15.25 -4.61
C LYS A 294 -12.27 -14.17 -5.61
N ILE A 295 -13.21 -14.50 -6.50
CA ILE A 295 -13.77 -13.54 -7.45
C ILE A 295 -15.03 -12.97 -6.83
N ILE A 296 -14.97 -11.69 -6.47
CA ILE A 296 -16.01 -11.01 -5.68
C ILE A 296 -16.84 -10.09 -6.55
N SER A 297 -18.18 -10.16 -6.41
CA SER A 297 -19.06 -9.19 -7.07
C SER A 297 -18.71 -7.76 -6.64
N ILE A 298 -18.70 -6.86 -7.59
CA ILE A 298 -18.49 -5.42 -7.31
C ILE A 298 -19.54 -4.85 -6.35
N ASP A 299 -20.74 -5.42 -6.31
CA ASP A 299 -21.79 -4.98 -5.39
C ASP A 299 -21.37 -5.10 -3.93
N LYS A 300 -20.50 -6.07 -3.59
CA LYS A 300 -19.94 -6.18 -2.25
C LYS A 300 -19.06 -4.98 -1.89
N PHE A 301 -18.35 -4.40 -2.84
CA PHE A 301 -17.54 -3.18 -2.61
C PHE A 301 -18.42 -1.93 -2.46
N TYR A 302 -19.58 -1.87 -3.12
CA TYR A 302 -20.55 -0.78 -2.94
C TYR A 302 -21.28 -0.84 -1.60
N THR A 303 -21.58 -2.04 -1.11
CA THR A 303 -22.43 -2.24 0.07
C THR A 303 -21.68 -2.48 1.36
N SER A 304 -20.43 -3.00 1.29
CA SER A 304 -19.63 -3.31 2.46
C SER A 304 -19.12 -2.04 3.16
N ALA A 305 -19.08 -2.08 4.49
CA ALA A 305 -18.45 -1.04 5.29
C ALA A 305 -16.93 -0.94 5.08
N HIS A 306 -16.30 -2.00 4.56
CA HIS A 306 -14.85 -2.08 4.35
C HIS A 306 -14.49 -2.86 3.07
N TRP A 307 -13.27 -2.61 2.56
CA TRP A 307 -12.65 -3.32 1.45
C TRP A 307 -11.48 -4.22 1.89
N ALA A 308 -11.32 -4.45 3.19
CA ALA A 308 -10.32 -5.37 3.73
C ALA A 308 -10.70 -6.81 3.34
N VAL A 309 -10.21 -7.26 2.19
CA VAL A 309 -10.64 -8.50 1.53
C VAL A 309 -10.25 -9.75 2.31
N ASP A 310 -9.15 -9.73 3.06
CA ASP A 310 -8.73 -10.81 3.96
C ASP A 310 -9.79 -11.17 5.01
N ARG A 311 -10.70 -10.27 5.33
CA ARG A 311 -11.85 -10.52 6.22
C ARG A 311 -13.00 -11.28 5.52
N TRP A 312 -12.88 -11.54 4.22
CA TRP A 312 -13.85 -12.35 3.46
C TRP A 312 -13.44 -13.82 3.35
N TRP A 313 -12.31 -14.18 3.95
CA TRP A 313 -11.92 -15.57 4.25
C TRP A 313 -12.29 -15.89 5.69
N THR A 314 -12.81 -17.10 5.93
CA THR A 314 -13.08 -17.55 7.29
C THR A 314 -11.77 -17.78 8.05
N ARG A 315 -11.85 -17.96 9.36
CA ARG A 315 -10.67 -18.25 10.17
C ARG A 315 -10.03 -19.57 9.75
N GLU A 316 -10.86 -20.59 9.53
CA GLU A 316 -10.43 -21.93 9.10
C GLU A 316 -9.69 -21.86 7.75
N GLU A 317 -10.25 -21.12 6.76
CA GLU A 317 -9.58 -20.89 5.48
C GLU A 317 -8.21 -20.22 5.66
N LYS A 318 -8.11 -19.23 6.53
CA LYS A 318 -6.85 -18.51 6.77
C LYS A 318 -5.80 -19.39 7.45
N ILE A 319 -6.20 -20.25 8.39
CA ILE A 319 -5.31 -21.21 9.04
C ILE A 319 -4.78 -22.20 7.99
N GLN A 320 -5.66 -22.77 7.17
CA GLN A 320 -5.27 -23.69 6.10
C GLN A 320 -4.33 -23.07 5.08
N LEU A 321 -4.45 -21.77 4.85
CA LEU A 321 -3.61 -21.00 3.94
C LEU A 321 -2.31 -20.47 4.58
N GLY A 322 -2.08 -20.74 5.87
CA GLY A 322 -0.90 -20.25 6.59
C GLY A 322 -0.87 -18.73 6.81
N VAL A 323 -2.03 -18.07 6.73
CA VAL A 323 -2.16 -16.62 6.95
C VAL A 323 -2.43 -16.29 8.42
N GLU A 324 -2.99 -17.22 9.16
CA GLU A 324 -3.32 -17.10 10.58
C GLU A 324 -2.89 -18.38 11.31
N ASP A 325 -2.32 -18.21 12.49
CA ASP A 325 -1.90 -19.34 13.30
C ASP A 325 -3.12 -20.07 13.92
N ASP A 326 -3.03 -21.39 14.02
CA ASP A 326 -4.03 -22.21 14.71
C ASP A 326 -3.82 -22.14 16.22
N VAL A 327 -4.12 -20.98 16.81
CA VAL A 327 -4.10 -20.77 18.24
C VAL A 327 -5.51 -20.76 18.81
N GLU A 328 -5.68 -21.38 19.98
CA GLU A 328 -6.93 -21.28 20.70
C GLU A 328 -7.30 -19.82 20.96
N THR A 329 -8.51 -19.44 20.57
CA THR A 329 -9.04 -18.12 20.85
C THR A 329 -10.06 -18.18 21.96
N ILE A 330 -9.88 -17.33 22.97
CA ILE A 330 -10.89 -17.12 24.00
C ILE A 330 -11.82 -15.98 23.57
N THR A 331 -13.11 -16.15 23.74
CA THR A 331 -14.08 -15.08 23.49
C THR A 331 -13.89 -13.95 24.50
N LEU A 332 -14.34 -12.74 24.16
CA LEU A 332 -14.24 -11.60 25.06
C LEU A 332 -14.99 -11.87 26.38
N SER A 333 -16.13 -12.58 26.31
CA SER A 333 -16.88 -13.04 27.49
C SER A 333 -16.09 -14.08 28.30
N GLY A 334 -15.44 -15.05 27.64
CA GLY A 334 -14.57 -16.01 28.30
C GLY A 334 -13.37 -15.36 28.98
N LEU A 335 -12.76 -14.37 28.32
CA LEU A 335 -11.68 -13.58 28.93
C LEU A 335 -12.17 -12.77 30.15
N ALA A 336 -13.36 -12.15 30.05
CA ALA A 336 -13.97 -11.43 31.17
C ALA A 336 -14.28 -12.39 32.35
N THR A 337 -14.77 -13.59 32.07
CA THR A 337 -14.98 -14.63 33.08
C THR A 337 -13.66 -15.03 33.75
N LEU A 338 -12.63 -15.31 32.96
CA LEU A 338 -11.30 -15.66 33.48
C LEU A 338 -10.73 -14.56 34.37
N ILE A 339 -10.87 -13.28 33.96
CA ILE A 339 -10.43 -12.14 34.77
C ILE A 339 -11.25 -12.02 36.05
N SER A 340 -12.58 -12.29 36.00
CA SER A 340 -13.45 -12.29 37.18
C SER A 340 -13.06 -13.39 38.14
N ASP A 341 -12.79 -14.59 37.63
CA ASP A 341 -12.39 -15.76 38.45
C ASP A 341 -11.03 -15.52 39.11
N VAL A 342 -10.06 -14.98 38.36
CA VAL A 342 -8.75 -14.60 38.94
C VAL A 342 -8.91 -13.49 39.97
N SER A 343 -9.75 -12.48 39.71
CA SER A 343 -10.02 -11.39 40.66
C SER A 343 -10.72 -11.91 41.92
N SER A 344 -11.65 -12.85 41.79
CA SER A 344 -12.35 -13.48 42.91
C SER A 344 -11.40 -14.31 43.76
N SER A 345 -10.56 -15.14 43.13
CA SER A 345 -9.51 -15.92 43.81
C SER A 345 -8.50 -15.01 44.53
N LEU A 346 -8.14 -13.89 43.93
CA LEU A 346 -7.26 -12.88 44.56
C LEU A 346 -7.92 -12.17 45.74
N MET A 347 -9.25 -12.00 45.73
CA MET A 347 -9.97 -11.44 46.87
C MET A 347 -9.96 -12.37 48.08
N GLU A 348 -10.03 -13.71 47.89
CA GLU A 348 -9.89 -14.69 48.97
C GLU A 348 -8.53 -14.59 49.67
N TYR A 349 -7.50 -14.16 48.96
CA TYR A 349 -6.14 -13.97 49.51
C TYR A 349 -5.84 -12.52 49.94
N ARG A 350 -6.82 -11.61 49.88
CA ARG A 350 -6.61 -10.21 50.16
C ARG A 350 -6.18 -9.91 51.59
N GLU A 351 -6.76 -10.56 52.57
CA GLU A 351 -6.35 -10.44 53.97
C GLU A 351 -4.98 -11.06 54.26
N PRO A 352 -4.70 -12.30 53.79
CA PRO A 352 -3.35 -12.85 53.92
C PRO A 352 -2.29 -12.01 53.17
N LEU A 353 -2.63 -11.47 51.98
CA LEU A 353 -1.74 -10.58 51.23
C LEU A 353 -1.49 -9.27 51.96
N TYR A 354 -2.50 -8.69 52.56
CA TYR A 354 -2.35 -7.44 53.36
C TYR A 354 -1.40 -7.63 54.52
N GLU A 355 -1.48 -8.77 55.23
CA GLU A 355 -0.53 -9.12 56.27
C GLU A 355 0.88 -9.41 55.74
N LEU A 356 1.00 -9.98 54.51
CA LEU A 356 2.26 -10.18 53.82
C LEU A 356 2.86 -8.86 53.30
N GLU A 357 2.04 -7.92 52.86
CA GLU A 357 2.46 -6.56 52.48
C GLU A 357 3.07 -5.80 53.63
N LYS A 358 2.46 -5.93 54.81
CA LYS A 358 3.04 -5.41 56.07
C LYS A 358 4.43 -5.99 56.36
N LYS A 359 4.71 -7.21 55.92
CA LYS A 359 6.01 -7.91 56.04
C LYS A 359 6.97 -7.62 54.90
N LYS A 360 6.65 -6.70 53.94
CA LYS A 360 7.48 -6.32 52.77
C LYS A 360 7.95 -7.51 51.94
N THR A 361 7.12 -8.49 51.63
CA THR A 361 7.51 -9.64 50.85
C THR A 361 7.32 -9.43 49.34
N ILE A 362 8.22 -10.03 48.55
CA ILE A 362 8.31 -9.87 47.08
C ILE A 362 7.03 -10.39 46.36
N ILE A 363 6.27 -11.29 46.98
CA ILE A 363 5.07 -11.93 46.43
C ILE A 363 3.97 -10.90 46.12
N SER A 364 3.80 -9.84 46.95
CA SER A 364 2.81 -8.78 46.72
C SER A 364 3.08 -8.00 45.42
N ARG A 365 4.36 -7.80 45.06
CA ARG A 365 4.75 -7.06 43.83
C ARG A 365 4.46 -7.84 42.56
N GLN A 366 4.60 -9.16 42.56
CA GLN A 366 4.31 -9.98 41.37
C GLN A 366 2.81 -10.07 41.10
N MET A 367 1.98 -10.18 42.13
CA MET A 367 0.53 -10.26 41.96
C MET A 367 -0.11 -8.91 41.57
N VAL A 368 0.39 -7.78 42.10
CA VAL A 368 -0.04 -6.44 41.66
C VAL A 368 0.32 -6.20 40.18
N ASN A 369 1.44 -6.74 39.70
CA ASN A 369 1.83 -6.66 38.29
C ASN A 369 0.95 -7.50 37.35
N ILE A 370 0.29 -8.56 37.83
CA ILE A 370 -0.64 -9.36 37.05
C ILE A 370 -1.95 -8.59 36.78
N ILE A 371 -2.35 -7.71 37.71
CA ILE A 371 -3.60 -6.92 37.64
C ILE A 371 -3.31 -5.48 37.15
N ASP A 372 -2.07 -5.18 36.77
CA ASP A 372 -1.70 -3.82 36.31
C ASP A 372 -2.58 -3.39 35.12
N PRO A 373 -3.35 -2.27 35.28
CA PRO A 373 -4.17 -1.71 34.21
C PRO A 373 -3.39 -1.42 32.93
N ALA A 374 -2.04 -1.39 32.97
CA ALA A 374 -1.20 -1.25 31.79
C ALA A 374 -1.21 -2.50 30.89
N VAL A 375 -1.69 -3.66 31.35
CA VAL A 375 -1.94 -4.86 30.51
C VAL A 375 -3.20 -4.67 29.67
N PHE A 376 -4.17 -3.90 30.18
CA PHE A 376 -5.44 -3.62 29.49
C PHE A 376 -5.57 -2.11 29.26
N ARG A 377 -5.71 -1.69 28.03
CA ARG A 377 -6.10 -0.31 27.70
C ARG A 377 -7.56 -0.29 27.27
N LEU A 378 -8.38 0.41 28.04
CA LEU A 378 -9.68 0.89 27.55
C LEU A 378 -9.39 2.10 26.63
N SER A 379 -9.60 1.93 25.33
CA SER A 379 -9.63 3.02 24.38
C SER A 379 -11.09 3.33 24.03
N SER A 380 -11.36 4.52 23.52
CA SER A 380 -12.67 4.89 22.97
C SER A 380 -13.17 3.97 21.84
N SER A 381 -12.35 3.05 21.37
CA SER A 381 -12.62 2.05 20.31
C SER A 381 -12.72 0.61 20.83
N GLY A 382 -12.61 0.36 22.14
CA GLY A 382 -12.71 -0.96 22.74
C GLY A 382 -11.53 -1.36 23.62
N ILE A 383 -11.56 -2.58 24.16
CA ILE A 383 -10.50 -3.13 25.02
C ILE A 383 -9.37 -3.66 24.13
N GLY A 384 -8.20 -3.04 24.21
CA GLY A 384 -6.99 -3.51 23.53
C GLY A 384 -6.04 -4.23 24.50
N LEU A 385 -5.64 -5.44 24.17
CA LEU A 385 -4.61 -6.19 24.89
C LEU A 385 -3.20 -5.73 24.48
N ASN A 386 -2.35 -5.43 25.46
CA ASN A 386 -0.95 -5.15 25.18
C ASN A 386 -0.17 -6.47 25.09
N ARG A 387 0.01 -7.00 23.86
CA ARG A 387 0.69 -8.26 23.57
C ARG A 387 2.10 -8.39 24.18
N VAL A 388 2.83 -7.29 24.28
CA VAL A 388 4.21 -7.31 24.81
C VAL A 388 4.26 -7.69 26.28
N LYS A 389 3.24 -7.31 27.07
CA LYS A 389 3.19 -7.65 28.50
C LYS A 389 2.58 -9.03 28.77
N LEU A 390 1.71 -9.54 27.90
CA LEU A 390 1.19 -10.92 27.99
C LEU A 390 2.27 -11.97 27.76
N ASN A 391 3.20 -11.73 26.83
CA ASN A 391 4.34 -12.63 26.58
C ASN A 391 5.36 -12.64 27.73
N ALA A 392 5.34 -11.66 28.62
CA ALA A 392 6.18 -11.61 29.80
C ALA A 392 5.57 -12.36 31.02
N LEU A 393 4.31 -12.83 30.90
CA LEU A 393 3.60 -13.60 31.93
C LEU A 393 3.66 -15.11 31.69
N ASN A 394 4.18 -15.55 30.52
CA ASN A 394 4.53 -16.94 30.20
C ASN A 394 6.05 -17.14 30.38
#